data_aaaf2cb3de98821c15e6db086601cfb3
#
_entry.id   aaaf2cb3de98821c15e6db086601cfb3
#
_cell.length_a   1.000
_cell.length_b   1.000
_cell.length_c   1.000
_cell.angle_alpha   90.00
_cell.angle_beta   90.00
_cell.angle_gamma   90.00
#
_symmetry.space_group_name_H-M   'P 1'
#
loop_
_entity.id
_entity.type
_entity.pdbx_description
1 polymer ?
#
loop_
_entity_poly.entity_id
_entity_poly.type
_entity_poly.pdbx_seq_one_letter_code
_entity_poly.pdbx_strand_id
1 'polypeptide(L)'
;ISLSNDDNLSYEIVGDLQITDDLYLAAEYGSIDKYIEDENINFNSVGSYLKIGFDYNMFNNWVGMDNSIYVGLRYAFSSFSNKVDNYMVRSSDAYFSNIVDNGYENITHNNLNGNWIEVVTGVKVETFKNLYFGISLRLNKLLTDTKPSNFDNLFIPGFNKLTDDNTWGSGFNYTLTYSIP
;
A
#
# COMPACT_ATOMS: atom_id res chain seq x y z
N ILE A 1 2.83 -4.15 10.97
CA ILE A 1 4.22 -4.36 11.44
C ILE A 1 4.76 -5.52 10.63
N SER A 2 5.65 -5.22 9.68
CA SER A 2 6.37 -6.26 8.94
C SER A 2 7.49 -6.81 9.82
N LEU A 3 7.47 -8.12 10.07
CA LEU A 3 8.47 -8.83 10.89
C LEU A 3 9.62 -9.39 10.04
N SER A 4 9.89 -8.86 8.87
CA SER A 4 10.89 -9.41 7.95
C SER A 4 11.94 -8.37 7.59
N ASN A 5 13.16 -8.60 8.01
CA ASN A 5 14.42 -7.88 7.81
C ASN A 5 14.51 -6.48 8.44
N ASP A 6 15.66 -6.20 9.07
CA ASP A 6 15.97 -5.00 9.87
C ASP A 6 15.93 -3.66 9.10
N ASP A 7 15.71 -3.66 7.76
CA ASP A 7 15.78 -2.46 6.93
C ASP A 7 14.40 -2.01 6.39
N ASN A 8 13.30 -2.63 6.82
CA ASN A 8 11.95 -2.28 6.36
C ASN A 8 11.07 -1.85 7.53
N LEU A 9 10.77 -0.56 7.61
CA LEU A 9 9.85 -0.01 8.59
C LEU A 9 8.55 0.43 7.90
N SER A 10 7.42 -0.13 8.33
CA SER A 10 6.10 0.33 7.88
C SER A 10 5.10 0.36 9.02
N TYR A 11 4.29 1.41 9.07
CA TYR A 11 3.17 1.51 9.98
C TYR A 11 1.96 2.12 9.28
N GLU A 12 0.77 1.72 9.70
CA GLU A 12 -0.50 2.26 9.24
C GLU A 12 -1.40 2.50 10.45
N ILE A 13 -2.05 3.65 10.48
CA ILE A 13 -3.06 4.02 11.47
C ILE A 13 -4.37 4.15 10.72
N VAL A 14 -5.41 3.50 11.23
CA VAL A 14 -6.75 3.49 10.66
C VAL A 14 -7.72 4.08 11.66
N GLY A 15 -8.62 4.92 11.19
CA GLY A 15 -9.73 5.46 11.97
C GLY A 15 -11.04 5.33 11.21
N ASP A 16 -12.07 4.81 11.88
CA ASP A 16 -13.43 4.70 11.35
C ASP A 16 -14.36 5.53 12.21
N LEU A 17 -15.22 6.33 11.57
CA LEU A 17 -16.26 7.12 12.24
C LEU A 17 -17.62 6.64 11.72
N GLN A 18 -18.46 6.17 12.64
CA GLN A 18 -19.83 5.78 12.31
C GLN A 18 -20.67 7.01 11.96
N ILE A 19 -21.26 7.02 10.78
CA ILE A 19 -22.16 8.09 10.29
C ILE A 19 -23.62 7.65 10.46
N THR A 20 -23.92 6.40 10.10
CA THR A 20 -25.22 5.75 10.29
C THR A 20 -24.99 4.34 10.83
N ASP A 21 -26.08 3.61 11.12
CA ASP A 21 -25.98 2.25 11.65
C ASP A 21 -25.12 1.32 10.77
N ASP A 22 -25.12 1.53 9.45
CA ASP A 22 -24.41 0.69 8.49
C ASP A 22 -23.29 1.40 7.76
N LEU A 23 -23.16 2.74 7.85
CA LEU A 23 -22.18 3.50 7.07
C LEU A 23 -21.12 4.13 7.97
N TYR A 24 -19.87 3.90 7.62
CA TYR A 24 -18.69 4.42 8.30
C TYR A 24 -17.84 5.26 7.35
N LEU A 25 -17.39 6.42 7.81
CA LEU A 25 -16.30 7.16 7.17
C LEU A 25 -14.99 6.56 7.65
N ALA A 26 -14.10 6.21 6.73
CA ALA A 26 -12.82 5.64 7.07
C ALA A 26 -11.67 6.49 6.54
N ALA A 27 -10.65 6.66 7.37
CA ALA A 27 -9.41 7.34 7.03
C ALA A 27 -8.23 6.47 7.46
N GLU A 28 -7.22 6.36 6.59
CA GLU A 28 -6.02 5.58 6.83
C GLU A 28 -4.79 6.42 6.49
N TYR A 29 -3.82 6.45 7.38
CA TYR A 29 -2.53 7.09 7.15
C TYR A 29 -1.42 6.08 7.39
N GLY A 30 -0.48 5.98 6.45
CA GLY A 30 0.66 5.11 6.59
C GLY A 30 1.96 5.74 6.10
N SER A 31 3.07 5.24 6.62
CA SER A 31 4.42 5.57 6.19
C SER A 31 5.20 4.29 6.00
N ILE A 32 5.99 4.28 4.94
CA ILE A 32 6.81 3.13 4.53
C ILE A 32 8.21 3.64 4.25
N ASP A 33 9.19 2.95 4.82
CA ASP A 33 10.59 2.97 4.43
C ASP A 33 10.96 1.54 4.05
N LYS A 34 11.16 1.30 2.76
CA LYS A 34 11.34 -0.05 2.23
C LYS A 34 12.52 -0.11 1.29
N TYR A 35 13.51 -0.92 1.67
CA TYR A 35 14.60 -1.31 0.82
C TYR A 35 14.25 -2.59 0.05
N ILE A 36 14.44 -2.58 -1.26
CA ILE A 36 14.13 -3.69 -2.16
C ILE A 36 15.39 -4.07 -2.90
N GLU A 37 15.80 -5.32 -2.70
CA GLU A 37 16.87 -5.97 -3.44
C GLU A 37 16.25 -6.93 -4.46
N ASP A 38 16.55 -6.72 -5.73
CA ASP A 38 16.19 -7.62 -6.83
C ASP A 38 17.46 -7.91 -7.64
N GLU A 39 17.47 -9.01 -8.42
CA GLU A 39 18.62 -9.44 -9.22
C GLU A 39 19.17 -8.34 -10.15
N ASN A 40 18.35 -7.40 -10.57
CA ASN A 40 18.71 -6.39 -11.57
C ASN A 40 18.66 -4.95 -11.03
N ILE A 41 18.08 -4.71 -9.85
CA ILE A 41 17.94 -3.35 -9.31
C ILE A 41 17.79 -3.37 -7.78
N ASN A 42 18.58 -2.51 -7.13
CA ASN A 42 18.44 -2.24 -5.70
C ASN A 42 17.97 -0.81 -5.51
N PHE A 43 16.89 -0.63 -4.79
CA PHE A 43 16.36 0.69 -4.53
C PHE A 43 15.69 0.80 -3.16
N ASN A 44 15.72 2.02 -2.61
CA ASN A 44 14.98 2.37 -1.41
C ASN A 44 13.81 3.28 -1.77
N SER A 45 12.61 2.95 -1.25
CA SER A 45 11.41 3.77 -1.39
C SER A 45 10.93 4.24 -0.03
N VAL A 46 10.92 5.56 0.15
CA VAL A 46 10.47 6.21 1.39
C VAL A 46 9.32 7.13 1.09
N GLY A 47 8.21 6.99 1.82
CA GLY A 47 7.06 7.85 1.62
C GLY A 47 5.92 7.61 2.58
N SER A 48 4.89 8.41 2.41
CA SER A 48 3.64 8.32 3.17
C SER A 48 2.44 8.34 2.25
N TYR A 49 1.34 7.82 2.74
CA TYR A 49 0.08 7.81 2.02
C TYR A 49 -1.09 8.12 2.95
N LEU A 50 -2.13 8.67 2.35
CA LEU A 50 -3.41 8.94 2.99
C LEU A 50 -4.51 8.32 2.13
N LYS A 51 -5.44 7.60 2.77
CA LYS A 51 -6.62 7.05 2.14
C LYS A 51 -7.85 7.54 2.88
N ILE A 52 -8.87 7.94 2.13
CA ILE A 52 -10.15 8.40 2.68
C ILE A 52 -11.27 7.71 1.90
N GLY A 53 -12.31 7.29 2.60
CA GLY A 53 -13.43 6.63 1.95
C GLY A 53 -14.52 6.21 2.92
N PHE A 54 -15.35 5.27 2.48
CA PHE A 54 -16.51 4.81 3.22
C PHE A 54 -16.54 3.28 3.26
N ASP A 55 -17.02 2.75 4.39
CA ASP A 55 -17.33 1.34 4.58
C ASP A 55 -18.82 1.20 4.80
N TYR A 56 -19.44 0.29 4.07
CA TYR A 56 -20.83 -0.12 4.26
C TYR A 56 -20.86 -1.50 4.89
N ASN A 57 -21.42 -1.60 6.09
CA ASN A 57 -21.64 -2.86 6.78
C ASN A 57 -22.85 -3.59 6.20
N MET A 58 -22.62 -4.79 5.69
CA MET A 58 -23.67 -5.63 5.10
C MET A 58 -24.17 -6.72 6.07
N PHE A 59 -23.65 -6.76 7.28
CA PHE A 59 -23.95 -7.82 8.23
C PHE A 59 -24.89 -7.35 9.34
N ASN A 60 -26.01 -8.03 9.50
CA ASN A 60 -26.93 -7.81 10.60
C ASN A 60 -26.52 -8.71 11.77
N ASN A 61 -26.07 -8.12 12.86
CA ASN A 61 -25.66 -8.84 14.05
C ASN A 61 -26.85 -9.45 14.80
N TRP A 62 -26.62 -10.60 15.45
CA TRP A 62 -27.53 -11.08 16.47
C TRP A 62 -27.35 -10.29 17.77
N VAL A 63 -28.38 -10.27 18.59
CA VAL A 63 -28.37 -9.56 19.87
C VAL A 63 -27.16 -9.98 20.73
N GLY A 64 -26.34 -9.02 21.10
CA GLY A 64 -25.13 -9.22 21.90
C GLY A 64 -23.86 -9.54 21.11
N MET A 65 -23.92 -9.44 19.78
CA MET A 65 -22.74 -9.51 18.91
C MET A 65 -22.52 -8.15 18.21
N ASP A 66 -21.27 -7.80 18.02
CA ASP A 66 -20.89 -6.58 17.29
C ASP A 66 -19.79 -6.90 16.25
N ASN A 67 -20.20 -7.69 15.24
CA ASN A 67 -19.34 -8.08 14.13
C ASN A 67 -19.72 -7.27 12.89
N SER A 68 -18.81 -7.13 11.95
CA SER A 68 -19.06 -6.42 10.70
C SER A 68 -18.49 -7.20 9.51
N ILE A 69 -19.30 -7.34 8.47
CA ILE A 69 -18.83 -7.71 7.12
C ILE A 69 -19.11 -6.52 6.23
N TYR A 70 -18.06 -5.92 5.70
CA TYR A 70 -18.18 -4.65 5.01
C TYR A 70 -17.58 -4.67 3.62
N VAL A 71 -18.10 -3.78 2.80
CA VAL A 71 -17.51 -3.37 1.52
C VAL A 71 -17.24 -1.87 1.58
N GLY A 72 -16.06 -1.47 1.16
CA GLY A 72 -15.63 -0.08 1.20
C GLY A 72 -15.05 0.38 -0.12
N LEU A 73 -15.06 1.70 -0.28
CA LEU A 73 -14.39 2.41 -1.36
C LEU A 73 -13.43 3.44 -0.75
N ARG A 74 -12.21 3.51 -1.27
CA ARG A 74 -11.19 4.48 -0.85
C ARG A 74 -10.67 5.26 -2.04
N TYR A 75 -10.39 6.53 -1.82
CA TYR A 75 -9.48 7.32 -2.64
C TYR A 75 -8.18 7.50 -1.88
N ALA A 76 -7.09 7.25 -2.55
CA ALA A 76 -5.77 7.26 -1.94
C ALA A 76 -4.80 8.18 -2.67
N PHE A 77 -3.93 8.80 -1.89
CA PHE A 77 -2.85 9.65 -2.33
C PHE A 77 -1.55 9.25 -1.62
N SER A 78 -0.45 9.18 -2.37
CA SER A 78 0.89 8.93 -1.83
C SER A 78 1.87 9.99 -2.31
N SER A 79 2.77 10.39 -1.41
CA SER A 79 3.94 11.21 -1.72
C SER A 79 5.20 10.51 -1.25
N PHE A 80 6.19 10.36 -2.12
CA PHE A 80 7.33 9.51 -1.85
C PHE A 80 8.59 9.96 -2.61
N SER A 81 9.71 9.36 -2.25
CA SER A 81 10.97 9.44 -2.96
C SER A 81 11.55 8.05 -3.17
N ASN A 82 12.17 7.84 -4.33
CA ASN A 82 12.85 6.62 -4.68
C ASN A 82 14.34 6.91 -4.87
N LYS A 83 15.18 6.15 -4.19
CA LYS A 83 16.63 6.18 -4.35
C LYS A 83 17.07 4.86 -4.99
N VAL A 84 17.58 4.95 -6.21
CA VAL A 84 18.16 3.79 -6.92
C VAL A 84 19.63 3.74 -6.58
N ASP A 85 20.05 2.67 -5.90
CA ASP A 85 21.45 2.48 -5.50
C ASP A 85 22.25 1.79 -6.59
N ASN A 86 21.64 0.79 -7.26
CA ASN A 86 22.31 -0.02 -8.26
C ASN A 86 21.31 -0.62 -9.28
N TYR A 87 21.66 -0.64 -10.55
CA TYR A 87 20.85 -1.33 -11.58
C TYR A 87 21.72 -1.96 -12.65
N MET A 88 21.27 -3.09 -13.19
CA MET A 88 21.92 -3.81 -14.28
C MET A 88 21.08 -3.72 -15.54
N VAL A 89 21.67 -3.25 -16.64
CA VAL A 89 21.04 -3.28 -17.97
C VAL A 89 21.55 -4.50 -18.72
N ARG A 90 20.66 -5.44 -19.05
CA ARG A 90 20.99 -6.55 -19.96
C ARG A 90 20.73 -6.11 -21.39
N SER A 91 21.77 -6.01 -22.21
CA SER A 91 21.61 -5.81 -23.65
C SER A 91 21.22 -7.14 -24.31
N SER A 92 20.10 -7.18 -25.01
CA SER A 92 19.62 -8.37 -25.74
C SER A 92 20.39 -8.67 -27.02
N ASP A 93 21.27 -7.76 -27.48
CA ASP A 93 21.96 -7.86 -28.78
C ASP A 93 23.41 -8.35 -28.70
N ALA A 94 23.89 -8.73 -27.52
CA ALA A 94 25.26 -9.22 -27.39
C ALA A 94 25.31 -10.75 -27.41
N TYR A 95 26.03 -11.31 -28.38
CA TYR A 95 26.35 -12.73 -28.47
C TYR A 95 27.17 -13.24 -27.26
N PHE A 96 27.72 -12.32 -26.48
CA PHE A 96 28.28 -12.50 -25.15
C PHE A 96 27.58 -11.49 -24.23
N SER A 97 27.02 -11.97 -23.14
CA SER A 97 26.36 -11.13 -22.12
C SER A 97 27.37 -10.13 -21.53
N ASN A 98 27.52 -8.99 -22.14
CA ASN A 98 28.17 -7.88 -21.50
C ASN A 98 27.18 -7.33 -20.46
N ILE A 99 27.47 -7.65 -19.20
CA ILE A 99 26.91 -6.90 -18.07
C ILE A 99 27.49 -5.51 -18.24
N VAL A 100 26.69 -4.59 -18.75
CA VAL A 100 27.04 -3.17 -18.71
C VAL A 100 26.75 -2.74 -17.28
N ASP A 101 27.77 -2.78 -16.46
CA ASP A 101 27.79 -2.13 -15.17
C ASP A 101 27.81 -0.61 -15.43
N ASN A 102 26.62 -0.06 -15.64
CA ASN A 102 26.44 1.38 -15.79
C ASN A 102 26.49 1.99 -14.40
N GLY A 103 27.72 2.16 -13.93
CA GLY A 103 28.16 3.01 -12.85
C GLY A 103 27.16 3.24 -11.70
N TYR A 104 27.60 2.94 -10.52
CA TYR A 104 26.95 3.28 -9.26
C TYR A 104 26.57 4.77 -9.22
N GLU A 105 25.42 5.12 -9.73
CA GLU A 105 24.87 6.44 -9.57
C GLU A 105 23.70 6.33 -8.60
N ASN A 106 23.93 6.78 -7.36
CA ASN A 106 22.87 7.04 -6.38
C ASN A 106 21.92 8.09 -6.94
N ILE A 107 20.98 7.66 -7.78
CA ILE A 107 20.00 8.56 -8.37
C ILE A 107 18.81 8.64 -7.40
N THR A 108 18.57 9.83 -6.87
CA THR A 108 17.43 10.08 -6.01
C THR A 108 16.37 10.86 -6.79
N HIS A 109 15.18 10.29 -6.87
CA HIS A 109 13.99 10.94 -7.42
C HIS A 109 13.09 11.38 -6.27
N ASN A 110 12.96 12.67 -6.07
CA ASN A 110 12.14 13.27 -5.02
C ASN A 110 10.81 13.79 -5.59
N ASN A 111 9.85 14.04 -4.69
CA ASN A 111 8.54 14.63 -5.01
C ASN A 111 7.72 13.78 -6.00
N LEU A 112 7.82 12.47 -5.89
CA LEU A 112 6.96 11.56 -6.62
C LEU A 112 5.61 11.47 -5.93
N ASN A 113 4.54 11.36 -6.73
CA ASN A 113 3.18 11.26 -6.23
C ASN A 113 2.44 10.15 -6.98
N GLY A 114 1.50 9.53 -6.29
CA GLY A 114 0.60 8.54 -6.87
C GLY A 114 -0.81 8.67 -6.30
N ASN A 115 -1.82 8.47 -7.16
CA ASN A 115 -3.22 8.48 -6.77
C ASN A 115 -3.91 7.23 -7.30
N TRP A 116 -4.75 6.62 -6.48
CA TRP A 116 -5.51 5.43 -6.87
C TRP A 116 -6.85 5.33 -6.15
N ILE A 117 -7.68 4.44 -6.62
CA ILE A 117 -8.89 4.02 -5.93
C ILE A 117 -8.74 2.59 -5.45
N GLU A 118 -9.36 2.29 -4.30
CA GLU A 118 -9.40 0.94 -3.73
C GLU A 118 -10.83 0.51 -3.49
N VAL A 119 -11.14 -0.73 -3.84
CA VAL A 119 -12.29 -1.45 -3.33
C VAL A 119 -11.80 -2.37 -2.22
N VAL A 120 -12.41 -2.25 -1.06
CA VAL A 120 -12.06 -3.03 0.13
C VAL A 120 -13.24 -3.92 0.50
N THR A 121 -12.97 -5.17 0.86
CA THR A 121 -13.93 -6.04 1.53
C THR A 121 -13.29 -6.68 2.73
N GLY A 122 -14.00 -6.75 3.83
CA GLY A 122 -13.43 -7.26 5.06
C GLY A 122 -14.44 -7.73 6.07
N VAL A 123 -13.89 -8.36 7.09
CA VAL A 123 -14.62 -8.83 8.26
C VAL A 123 -13.93 -8.26 9.49
N LYS A 124 -14.71 -7.70 10.43
CA LYS A 124 -14.27 -7.32 11.78
C LYS A 124 -15.06 -8.14 12.78
N VAL A 125 -14.38 -8.73 13.74
CA VAL A 125 -14.99 -9.57 14.79
C VAL A 125 -14.59 -8.99 16.13
N GLU A 126 -15.58 -8.76 17.01
CA GLU A 126 -15.33 -8.39 18.39
C GLU A 126 -14.71 -9.59 19.13
N THR A 127 -13.45 -9.47 19.53
CA THR A 127 -12.72 -10.52 20.26
C THR A 127 -12.79 -10.32 21.77
N PHE A 128 -12.78 -9.06 22.20
CA PHE A 128 -13.02 -8.60 23.55
C PHE A 128 -13.88 -7.34 23.50
N LYS A 129 -14.47 -6.95 24.62
CA LYS A 129 -15.29 -5.74 24.69
C LYS A 129 -14.55 -4.55 24.09
N ASN A 130 -15.11 -3.96 23.04
CA ASN A 130 -14.58 -2.84 22.28
C ASN A 130 -13.27 -3.12 21.52
N LEU A 131 -12.79 -4.37 21.46
CA LEU A 131 -11.58 -4.75 20.75
C LEU A 131 -11.91 -5.69 19.59
N TYR A 132 -11.58 -5.27 18.39
CA TYR A 132 -11.92 -5.95 17.14
C TYR A 132 -10.67 -6.44 16.43
N PHE A 133 -10.71 -7.66 15.94
CA PHE A 133 -9.75 -8.18 14.98
C PHE A 133 -10.38 -8.20 13.60
N GLY A 134 -9.69 -7.66 12.61
CA GLY A 134 -10.17 -7.55 11.26
C GLY A 134 -9.22 -8.15 10.23
N ILE A 135 -9.82 -8.67 9.16
CA ILE A 135 -9.10 -9.10 7.95
C ILE A 135 -9.79 -8.44 6.76
N SER A 136 -9.03 -7.85 5.85
CA SER A 136 -9.56 -7.24 4.64
C SER A 136 -8.76 -7.60 3.40
N LEU A 137 -9.46 -7.69 2.28
CA LEU A 137 -8.92 -7.80 0.94
C LEU A 137 -9.11 -6.47 0.21
N ARG A 138 -8.13 -6.08 -0.59
CA ARG A 138 -8.10 -4.81 -1.30
C ARG A 138 -7.80 -5.03 -2.77
N LEU A 139 -8.54 -4.36 -3.64
CA LEU A 139 -8.28 -4.25 -5.06
C LEU A 139 -8.05 -2.79 -5.39
N ASN A 140 -6.88 -2.49 -5.93
CA ASN A 140 -6.40 -1.14 -6.17
C ASN A 140 -6.33 -0.88 -7.68
N LYS A 141 -6.76 0.31 -8.11
CA LYS A 141 -6.62 0.78 -9.48
C LYS A 141 -5.90 2.12 -9.48
N LEU A 142 -4.67 2.13 -10.03
CA LEU A 142 -3.90 3.35 -10.21
C LEU A 142 -4.61 4.27 -11.22
N LEU A 143 -4.74 5.54 -10.86
CA LEU A 143 -5.32 6.58 -11.70
C LEU A 143 -4.22 7.42 -12.35
N THR A 144 -3.31 7.93 -11.52
CA THR A 144 -2.20 8.77 -11.98
C THR A 144 -0.98 8.54 -11.09
N ASP A 145 0.19 8.66 -11.68
CA ASP A 145 1.46 8.69 -10.98
C ASP A 145 2.44 9.67 -11.66
N THR A 146 3.35 10.22 -10.86
CA THR A 146 4.47 11.02 -11.38
C THR A 146 5.64 10.09 -11.63
N LYS A 147 6.02 9.93 -12.90
CA LYS A 147 7.13 9.05 -13.29
C LYS A 147 8.47 9.77 -13.17
N PRO A 148 9.51 9.13 -12.66
CA PRO A 148 10.88 9.62 -12.73
C PRO A 148 11.36 9.75 -14.18
N SER A 149 12.36 10.59 -14.42
CA SER A 149 12.82 10.98 -15.80
C SER A 149 13.47 9.83 -16.52
N ASN A 150 13.61 8.67 -16.26
CA ASN A 150 14.20 7.55 -17.02
C ASN A 150 13.75 6.18 -16.51
N PHE A 151 12.85 6.15 -15.52
CA PHE A 151 12.35 4.91 -14.92
C PHE A 151 10.85 5.00 -14.72
N ASP A 152 10.17 3.88 -14.77
CA ASP A 152 8.83 3.75 -14.24
C ASP A 152 8.87 3.58 -12.71
N ASN A 153 7.78 3.97 -12.02
CA ASN A 153 7.70 3.73 -10.59
C ASN A 153 7.64 2.22 -10.32
N LEU A 154 8.65 1.71 -9.66
CA LEU A 154 8.72 0.30 -9.28
C LEU A 154 7.88 -0.02 -8.06
N PHE A 155 7.71 0.97 -7.19
CA PHE A 155 6.97 0.86 -5.95
C PHE A 155 6.35 2.20 -5.57
N ILE A 156 5.06 2.19 -5.22
CA ILE A 156 4.34 3.34 -4.65
C ILE A 156 3.89 2.96 -3.25
N PRO A 157 4.32 3.69 -2.20
CA PRO A 157 3.87 3.46 -0.83
C PRO A 157 2.35 3.43 -0.71
N GLY A 158 1.81 2.37 -0.10
CA GLY A 158 0.37 2.15 0.07
C GLY A 158 -0.35 1.52 -1.12
N PHE A 159 0.17 1.62 -2.34
CA PHE A 159 -0.35 0.91 -3.52
C PHE A 159 0.33 -0.45 -3.71
N ASN A 160 1.59 -0.57 -3.29
CA ASN A 160 2.49 -1.70 -3.46
C ASN A 160 3.21 -1.73 -4.83
N LYS A 161 3.67 -2.90 -5.27
CA LYS A 161 4.50 -3.06 -6.47
C LYS A 161 3.69 -2.80 -7.74
N LEU A 162 4.22 -1.93 -8.61
CA LEU A 162 3.79 -1.80 -9.99
C LEU A 162 4.54 -2.82 -10.85
N THR A 163 3.85 -3.38 -11.83
CA THR A 163 4.46 -4.17 -12.91
C THR A 163 4.24 -3.39 -14.19
N ASP A 164 5.17 -3.48 -15.13
CA ASP A 164 5.05 -2.83 -16.43
C ASP A 164 3.66 -3.06 -17.02
N ASP A 165 3.03 -1.99 -17.48
CA ASP A 165 1.68 -1.95 -18.06
C ASP A 165 0.52 -2.37 -17.15
N ASN A 166 0.74 -2.74 -15.90
CA ASN A 166 -0.32 -3.14 -14.98
C ASN A 166 -0.63 -2.05 -13.95
N THR A 167 -1.77 -1.43 -14.10
CA THR A 167 -2.30 -0.40 -13.18
C THR A 167 -3.21 -0.98 -12.08
N TRP A 168 -3.29 -2.29 -11.96
CA TRP A 168 -4.05 -2.96 -10.92
C TRP A 168 -3.13 -3.51 -9.83
N GLY A 169 -3.57 -3.40 -8.60
CA GLY A 169 -2.93 -3.98 -7.43
C GLY A 169 -3.93 -4.75 -6.58
N SER A 170 -3.43 -5.64 -5.77
CA SER A 170 -4.21 -6.33 -4.76
C SER A 170 -3.42 -6.46 -3.47
N GLY A 171 -4.11 -6.51 -2.36
CA GLY A 171 -3.49 -6.63 -1.05
C GLY A 171 -4.44 -7.26 -0.04
N PHE A 172 -3.88 -7.64 1.10
CA PHE A 172 -4.64 -8.04 2.26
C PHE A 172 -4.04 -7.38 3.51
N ASN A 173 -4.90 -7.05 4.46
CA ASN A 173 -4.48 -6.42 5.71
C ASN A 173 -5.13 -7.13 6.90
N TYR A 174 -4.37 -7.15 8.00
CA TYR A 174 -4.88 -7.47 9.33
C TYR A 174 -4.96 -6.19 10.15
N THR A 175 -6.05 -6.01 10.87
CA THR A 175 -6.26 -4.83 11.72
C THR A 175 -6.61 -5.24 13.14
N LEU A 176 -6.11 -4.47 14.09
CA LEU A 176 -6.55 -4.51 15.47
C LEU A 176 -7.13 -3.12 15.77
N THR A 177 -8.43 -3.07 16.06
CA THR A 177 -9.17 -1.83 16.24
C THR A 177 -9.78 -1.76 17.63
N TYR A 178 -9.68 -0.61 18.29
CA TYR A 178 -10.35 -0.33 19.55
C TYR A 178 -11.47 0.67 19.31
N SER A 179 -12.70 0.32 19.70
CA SER A 179 -13.86 1.21 19.64
C SER A 179 -13.91 2.11 20.87
N ILE A 180 -13.96 3.40 20.62
CA ILE A 180 -14.15 4.41 21.69
C ILE A 180 -15.65 4.67 21.75
N PRO A 181 -16.30 4.41 22.89
CA PRO A 181 -17.73 4.62 23.08
C PRO A 181 -18.13 6.09 23.10
#